data_c14e7bec60ab90713329580244738ef9
#
_entry.id   c14e7bec60ab90713329580244738ef9
#
_cell.length_a   1.000
_cell.length_b   1.000
_cell.length_c   1.000
_cell.angle_alpha   90.00
_cell.angle_beta   90.00
_cell.angle_gamma   90.00
#
_symmetry.space_group_name_H-M   'P 1'
#
loop_
_entity.id
_entity.type
_entity.pdbx_description
1 polymer ?
#
loop_
_entity_poly.entity_id
_entity_poly.type
_entity_poly.pdbx_seq_one_letter_code
_entity_poly.pdbx_strand_id
1 'polypeptide(L)'
;RRTYDLMDGFKLHLEGNHANLAGHTYQHEIRTAREAGVLGSLDANQGDKLIGWDMDEFPTDLYETSTVMWEVLAEGQIGPHGGLNFDAKPRRTSFTAEDLFRSHIAGMDAFAAGLLVAAKMHEDKVIENLQAERYSSFDSGIGATVENGTASLASLEEYALDIPQSKLIEATKSDHLESVKATINNYMIDALAEA
;
A
#
# COMPACT_ATOMS: atom_id res chain seq x y z
N ARG A 1 -6.93 -16.45 12.54
CA ARG A 1 -8.39 -16.24 12.43
C ARG A 1 -9.09 -17.38 11.68
N ARG A 2 -8.62 -17.77 10.49
CA ARG A 2 -9.23 -18.87 9.69
C ARG A 2 -9.29 -20.18 10.48
N THR A 3 -8.22 -20.52 11.18
CA THR A 3 -8.13 -21.78 11.97
C THR A 3 -9.22 -21.90 13.04
N TYR A 4 -9.72 -20.78 13.56
CA TYR A 4 -10.69 -20.75 14.67
C TYR A 4 -12.03 -20.15 14.26
N ASP A 5 -12.29 -19.97 12.97
CA ASP A 5 -13.51 -19.39 12.44
C ASP A 5 -13.84 -17.99 13.01
N LEU A 6 -12.83 -17.14 13.09
CA LEU A 6 -12.94 -15.79 13.66
C LEU A 6 -12.92 -14.68 12.60
N MET A 7 -13.13 -15.02 11.33
CA MET A 7 -13.00 -14.03 10.24
C MET A 7 -14.05 -12.93 10.33
N ASP A 8 -15.28 -13.27 10.67
CA ASP A 8 -16.39 -12.31 10.71
C ASP A 8 -16.45 -11.54 12.03
N GLY A 9 -15.90 -12.09 13.12
CA GLY A 9 -15.99 -11.49 14.45
C GLY A 9 -14.92 -10.45 14.79
N PHE A 10 -13.84 -10.37 14.01
CA PHE A 10 -12.71 -9.49 14.32
C PHE A 10 -12.13 -8.83 13.09
N LYS A 11 -11.78 -7.55 13.23
CA LYS A 11 -10.99 -6.79 12.26
C LYS A 11 -9.60 -6.47 12.83
N LEU A 12 -8.66 -6.12 11.96
CA LEU A 12 -7.32 -5.72 12.37
C LEU A 12 -7.28 -4.21 12.56
N HIS A 13 -6.62 -3.79 13.60
CA HIS A 13 -6.14 -2.44 13.80
C HIS A 13 -4.67 -2.40 13.38
N LEU A 14 -4.31 -1.54 12.47
CA LEU A 14 -2.97 -1.46 11.88
C LEU A 14 -2.32 -0.15 12.21
N GLU A 15 -1.00 -0.19 12.37
CA GLU A 15 -0.20 0.93 12.78
C GLU A 15 1.03 1.09 11.87
N GLY A 16 1.24 2.30 11.34
CA GLY A 16 2.33 2.59 10.43
C GLY A 16 3.71 2.37 11.04
N ASN A 17 3.86 2.75 12.29
CA ASN A 17 5.07 2.57 13.06
C ASN A 17 5.43 1.08 13.24
N HIS A 18 4.48 0.24 13.58
CA HIS A 18 4.69 -1.21 13.69
C HIS A 18 4.99 -1.88 12.35
N ALA A 19 4.41 -1.41 11.25
CA ALA A 19 4.77 -1.86 9.91
C ALA A 19 6.25 -1.59 9.61
N ASN A 20 6.73 -0.38 9.88
CA ASN A 20 8.14 -0.02 9.72
C ASN A 20 9.07 -0.89 10.58
N LEU A 21 8.68 -1.18 11.82
CA LEU A 21 9.43 -2.04 12.73
C LEU A 21 9.55 -3.47 12.18
N ALA A 22 8.51 -3.95 11.51
CA ALA A 22 8.49 -5.26 10.85
C ALA A 22 9.24 -5.28 9.50
N GLY A 23 9.76 -4.14 9.03
CA GLY A 23 10.43 -4.02 7.73
C GLY A 23 9.48 -3.91 6.55
N HIS A 24 8.23 -3.55 6.80
CA HIS A 24 7.20 -3.35 5.79
C HIS A 24 6.90 -1.86 5.59
N THR A 25 6.30 -1.51 4.45
CA THR A 25 5.63 -0.23 4.30
C THR A 25 4.26 -0.29 4.96
N TYR A 26 3.74 0.83 5.42
CA TYR A 26 2.39 0.88 5.98
C TYR A 26 1.33 0.47 4.95
N GLN A 27 1.50 0.90 3.70
CA GLN A 27 0.64 0.48 2.58
C GLN A 27 0.59 -1.06 2.43
N HIS A 28 1.72 -1.76 2.57
CA HIS A 28 1.77 -3.22 2.47
C HIS A 28 0.88 -3.90 3.52
N GLU A 29 0.94 -3.45 4.76
CA GLU A 29 0.11 -3.98 5.85
C GLU A 29 -1.39 -3.77 5.57
N ILE A 30 -1.76 -2.56 5.14
CA ILE A 30 -3.15 -2.22 4.82
C ILE A 30 -3.65 -3.05 3.64
N ARG A 31 -2.86 -3.16 2.56
CA ARG A 31 -3.19 -4.01 1.41
C ARG A 31 -3.44 -5.45 1.82
N THR A 32 -2.56 -6.02 2.63
CA THR A 32 -2.68 -7.40 3.12
C THR A 32 -3.96 -7.61 3.92
N ALA A 33 -4.30 -6.67 4.81
CA ALA A 33 -5.52 -6.74 5.60
C ALA A 33 -6.78 -6.56 4.75
N ARG A 34 -6.74 -5.65 3.77
CA ARG A 34 -7.83 -5.39 2.82
C ARG A 34 -8.13 -6.63 1.97
N GLU A 35 -7.13 -7.19 1.33
CA GLU A 35 -7.29 -8.40 0.50
C GLU A 35 -7.74 -9.62 1.32
N ALA A 36 -7.39 -9.66 2.59
CA ALA A 36 -7.89 -10.68 3.51
C ALA A 36 -9.31 -10.38 4.07
N GLY A 37 -9.93 -9.25 3.72
CA GLY A 37 -11.25 -8.83 4.21
C GLY A 37 -11.29 -8.54 5.71
N VAL A 38 -10.16 -8.12 6.31
CA VAL A 38 -10.03 -7.96 7.76
C VAL A 38 -9.56 -6.56 8.19
N LEU A 39 -9.51 -5.60 7.27
CA LEU A 39 -9.18 -4.23 7.61
C LEU A 39 -10.26 -3.63 8.53
N GLY A 40 -9.86 -2.96 9.60
CA GLY A 40 -10.76 -2.42 10.61
C GLY A 40 -10.48 -0.98 10.99
N SER A 41 -9.28 -0.66 11.41
CA SER A 41 -8.89 0.66 11.89
C SER A 41 -7.42 0.91 11.65
N LEU A 42 -7.01 2.18 11.66
CA LEU A 42 -5.65 2.61 11.37
C LEU A 42 -5.16 3.61 12.42
N ASP A 43 -3.93 3.45 12.87
CA ASP A 43 -3.19 4.48 13.58
C ASP A 43 -2.27 5.21 12.61
N ALA A 44 -2.53 6.49 12.46
CA ALA A 44 -1.83 7.40 11.56
C ALA A 44 -0.54 7.92 12.23
N ASN A 45 0.43 7.05 12.35
CA ASN A 45 1.77 7.38 12.82
C ASN A 45 2.82 6.82 11.87
N GLN A 46 4.07 7.14 12.12
CA GLN A 46 5.21 6.59 11.39
C GLN A 46 6.35 6.26 12.35
N GLY A 47 7.18 5.27 11.97
CA GLY A 47 8.43 4.95 12.65
C GLY A 47 9.62 5.58 11.96
N ASP A 48 10.77 5.50 12.60
CA ASP A 48 12.04 5.86 11.97
C ASP A 48 12.50 4.71 11.06
N LYS A 49 12.42 4.93 9.75
CA LYS A 49 12.76 3.94 8.73
C LYS A 49 14.25 3.55 8.73
N LEU A 50 15.13 4.40 9.30
CA LEU A 50 16.57 4.14 9.34
C LEU A 50 16.96 3.25 10.52
N ILE A 51 16.41 3.52 11.68
CA ILE A 51 16.73 2.75 12.90
C ILE A 51 15.69 1.67 13.20
N GLY A 52 14.53 1.69 12.55
CA GLY A 52 13.49 0.67 12.73
C GLY A 52 12.93 0.64 14.15
N TRP A 53 12.76 1.79 14.78
CA TRP A 53 12.25 1.90 16.13
C TRP A 53 10.82 2.38 16.17
N ASP A 54 10.13 1.91 17.17
CA ASP A 54 8.80 2.35 17.56
C ASP A 54 8.87 3.76 18.12
N MET A 55 8.63 4.74 17.26
CA MET A 55 8.81 6.16 17.58
C MET A 55 7.51 6.91 17.74
N ASP A 56 6.37 6.37 17.31
CA ASP A 56 5.06 7.02 17.27
C ASP A 56 5.15 8.48 16.77
N GLU A 57 5.82 8.68 15.65
CA GLU A 57 5.97 10.01 15.07
C GLU A 57 4.70 10.42 14.33
N PHE A 58 4.37 11.72 14.34
CA PHE A 58 3.33 12.24 13.46
C PHE A 58 3.69 12.02 12.00
N PRO A 59 2.75 11.57 11.17
CA PRO A 59 3.01 11.29 9.76
C PRO A 59 3.27 12.59 9.00
N THR A 60 4.31 12.59 8.17
CA THR A 60 4.69 13.74 7.34
C THR A 60 5.13 13.34 5.93
N ASP A 61 5.27 12.04 5.67
CA ASP A 61 5.67 11.51 4.37
C ASP A 61 4.47 11.46 3.43
N LEU A 62 4.40 12.42 2.51
CA LEU A 62 3.28 12.54 1.58
C LEU A 62 3.15 11.35 0.63
N TYR A 63 4.27 10.74 0.22
CA TYR A 63 4.24 9.52 -0.59
C TYR A 63 3.56 8.37 0.15
N GLU A 64 3.93 8.18 1.41
CA GLU A 64 3.32 7.14 2.25
C GLU A 64 1.85 7.41 2.49
N THR A 65 1.47 8.63 2.89
CA THR A 65 0.06 8.97 3.14
C THR A 65 -0.79 8.86 1.87
N SER A 66 -0.25 9.19 0.69
CA SER A 66 -0.96 9.02 -0.59
C SER A 66 -1.24 7.55 -0.90
N THR A 67 -0.26 6.67 -0.70
CA THR A 67 -0.42 5.24 -0.95
C THR A 67 -1.32 4.57 0.10
N VAL A 68 -1.25 5.00 1.36
CA VAL A 68 -2.15 4.56 2.44
C VAL A 68 -3.60 4.97 2.13
N MET A 69 -3.83 6.23 1.80
CA MET A 69 -5.18 6.72 1.49
C MET A 69 -5.76 6.08 0.22
N TRP A 70 -4.91 5.71 -0.74
CA TRP A 70 -5.37 4.92 -1.89
C TRP A 70 -5.93 3.55 -1.45
N GLU A 71 -5.27 2.84 -0.53
CA GLU A 71 -5.77 1.58 0.00
C GLU A 71 -7.11 1.75 0.76
N VAL A 72 -7.26 2.85 1.49
CA VAL A 72 -8.50 3.18 2.19
C VAL A 72 -9.64 3.42 1.20
N LEU A 73 -9.39 4.17 0.11
CA LEU A 73 -10.39 4.40 -0.94
C LEU A 73 -10.75 3.11 -1.68
N ALA A 74 -9.76 2.26 -1.96
CA ALA A 74 -9.97 0.98 -2.63
C ALA A 74 -10.78 -0.02 -1.78
N GLU A 75 -10.74 0.06 -0.44
CA GLU A 75 -11.62 -0.68 0.48
C GLU A 75 -13.03 -0.09 0.51
N GLY A 76 -13.17 1.21 0.25
CA GLY A 76 -14.42 1.94 0.32
C GLY A 76 -14.78 2.46 1.72
N GLN A 77 -14.27 1.87 2.78
CA GLN A 77 -14.46 2.33 4.16
C GLN A 77 -13.48 1.65 5.13
N ILE A 78 -13.14 2.34 6.21
CA ILE A 78 -12.41 1.76 7.34
C ILE A 78 -13.42 1.24 8.35
N GLY A 79 -13.96 0.03 8.18
CA GLY A 79 -14.89 -0.60 9.10
C GLY A 79 -15.97 0.31 9.74
N PRO A 80 -17.08 -0.18 10.23
CA PRO A 80 -18.15 0.66 10.77
C PRO A 80 -17.80 1.34 12.11
N HIS A 81 -16.75 0.87 12.77
CA HIS A 81 -16.27 1.39 14.06
C HIS A 81 -14.79 1.76 14.02
N GLY A 82 -14.20 1.74 12.82
CA GLY A 82 -12.83 2.11 12.58
C GLY A 82 -12.65 3.59 12.31
N GLY A 83 -11.41 4.02 12.33
CA GLY A 83 -11.03 5.40 12.03
C GLY A 83 -9.57 5.47 11.64
N LEU A 84 -9.16 6.66 11.24
CA LEU A 84 -7.78 7.05 11.07
C LEU A 84 -7.42 7.92 12.28
N ASN A 85 -6.75 7.33 13.24
CA ASN A 85 -6.46 7.97 14.53
C ASN A 85 -4.98 8.34 14.62
N PHE A 86 -4.63 9.36 15.38
CA PHE A 86 -3.26 9.56 15.79
C PHE A 86 -3.00 8.78 17.10
N ASP A 87 -2.15 7.76 17.01
CA ASP A 87 -1.38 7.28 18.15
C ASP A 87 0.05 7.76 17.95
N ALA A 88 0.24 9.07 18.19
CA ALA A 88 1.48 9.76 17.91
C ALA A 88 1.74 10.86 18.93
N LYS A 89 3.01 11.19 19.11
CA LYS A 89 3.46 12.25 20.03
C LYS A 89 4.64 13.01 19.44
N PRO A 90 4.75 14.34 19.75
CA PRO A 90 5.93 15.10 19.35
C PRO A 90 7.21 14.49 19.93
N ARG A 91 8.26 14.49 19.13
CA ARG A 91 9.55 13.87 19.46
C ARG A 91 10.68 14.88 19.44
N ARG A 92 11.85 14.48 19.94
CA ARG A 92 13.12 15.21 19.78
C ARG A 92 13.02 16.67 20.18
N THR A 93 12.89 16.98 21.46
CA THR A 93 12.80 18.36 21.98
C THR A 93 11.58 19.18 21.55
N SER A 94 10.64 18.62 20.81
CA SER A 94 9.36 19.25 20.43
C SER A 94 8.35 19.11 21.57
N PHE A 95 8.49 19.89 22.63
CA PHE A 95 7.69 19.76 23.85
C PHE A 95 6.93 21.02 24.25
N THR A 96 6.94 22.06 23.42
CA THR A 96 6.11 23.25 23.66
C THR A 96 4.66 23.00 23.24
N ALA A 97 3.72 23.79 23.76
CA ALA A 97 2.34 23.72 23.32
C ALA A 97 2.18 24.03 21.82
N GLU A 98 3.02 24.92 21.29
CA GLU A 98 3.05 25.24 19.86
C GLU A 98 3.51 24.02 19.04
N ASP A 99 4.55 23.31 19.46
CA ASP A 99 5.02 22.09 18.79
C ASP A 99 3.93 21.03 18.73
N LEU A 100 3.17 20.88 19.83
CA LEU A 100 2.07 19.93 19.91
C LEU A 100 0.98 20.24 18.85
N PHE A 101 0.54 21.49 18.77
CA PHE A 101 -0.45 21.89 17.77
C PHE A 101 0.10 21.74 16.35
N ARG A 102 1.33 22.19 16.08
CA ARG A 102 1.97 22.08 14.78
C ARG A 102 2.08 20.61 14.31
N SER A 103 2.45 19.71 15.23
CA SER A 103 2.57 18.29 14.89
C SER A 103 1.23 17.67 14.49
N HIS A 104 0.16 17.96 15.23
CA HIS A 104 -1.18 17.49 14.88
C HIS A 104 -1.67 18.06 13.55
N ILE A 105 -1.50 19.36 13.34
CA ILE A 105 -1.88 20.02 12.08
C ILE A 105 -1.11 19.40 10.92
N ALA A 106 0.21 19.26 11.04
CA ALA A 106 1.04 18.68 9.99
C ALA A 106 0.64 17.25 9.65
N GLY A 107 0.31 16.43 10.66
CA GLY A 107 -0.18 15.07 10.43
C GLY A 107 -1.54 15.04 9.72
N MET A 108 -2.47 15.91 10.11
CA MET A 108 -3.77 16.04 9.43
C MET A 108 -3.60 16.51 7.99
N ASP A 109 -2.76 17.52 7.77
CA ASP A 109 -2.49 18.06 6.43
C ASP A 109 -1.82 17.01 5.52
N ALA A 110 -0.90 16.21 6.06
CA ALA A 110 -0.25 15.14 5.31
C ALA A 110 -1.26 14.07 4.85
N PHE A 111 -2.21 13.69 5.69
CA PHE A 111 -3.26 12.75 5.30
C PHE A 111 -4.33 13.37 4.41
N ALA A 112 -4.69 14.64 4.63
CA ALA A 112 -5.61 15.36 3.75
C ALA A 112 -5.02 15.52 2.34
N ALA A 113 -3.75 15.92 2.23
CA ALA A 113 -3.03 15.98 0.97
C ALA A 113 -2.90 14.59 0.31
N GLY A 114 -2.55 13.57 1.10
CA GLY A 114 -2.51 12.19 0.63
C GLY A 114 -3.85 11.70 0.09
N LEU A 115 -4.97 12.10 0.71
CA LEU A 115 -6.31 11.77 0.22
C LEU A 115 -6.63 12.43 -1.13
N LEU A 116 -6.25 13.68 -1.34
CA LEU A 116 -6.43 14.37 -2.63
C LEU A 116 -5.67 13.64 -3.75
N VAL A 117 -4.42 13.29 -3.49
CA VAL A 117 -3.60 12.52 -4.44
C VAL A 117 -4.22 11.14 -4.71
N ALA A 118 -4.59 10.43 -3.65
CA ALA A 118 -5.19 9.11 -3.75
C ALA A 118 -6.51 9.12 -4.52
N ALA A 119 -7.35 10.12 -4.32
CA ALA A 119 -8.61 10.27 -5.03
C ALA A 119 -8.39 10.38 -6.54
N LYS A 120 -7.43 11.21 -6.96
CA LYS A 120 -7.08 11.36 -8.37
C LYS A 120 -6.51 10.07 -8.98
N MET A 121 -5.59 9.41 -8.27
CA MET A 121 -5.07 8.11 -8.71
C MET A 121 -6.16 7.04 -8.81
N HIS A 122 -7.14 7.07 -7.90
CA HIS A 122 -8.25 6.12 -7.88
C HIS A 122 -9.24 6.38 -9.03
N GLU A 123 -9.56 7.66 -9.31
CA GLU A 123 -10.39 8.05 -10.46
C GLU A 123 -9.79 7.57 -11.78
N ASP A 124 -8.48 7.74 -11.96
CA ASP A 124 -7.74 7.35 -13.17
C ASP A 124 -7.35 5.86 -13.19
N LYS A 125 -7.69 5.10 -12.14
CA LYS A 125 -7.37 3.66 -11.98
C LYS A 125 -5.89 3.34 -12.15
N VAL A 126 -5.02 4.20 -11.63
CA VAL A 126 -3.56 4.12 -11.87
C VAL A 126 -2.99 2.81 -11.34
N ILE A 127 -3.27 2.48 -10.10
CA ILE A 127 -2.72 1.28 -9.44
C ILE A 127 -3.39 0.01 -10.00
N GLU A 128 -4.69 0.04 -10.21
CA GLU A 128 -5.44 -1.07 -10.81
C GLU A 128 -4.91 -1.44 -12.20
N ASN A 129 -4.65 -0.44 -13.04
CA ASN A 129 -4.11 -0.67 -14.38
C ASN A 129 -2.70 -1.24 -14.34
N LEU A 130 -1.83 -0.70 -13.47
CA LEU A 130 -0.48 -1.24 -13.26
C LEU A 130 -0.52 -2.69 -12.79
N GLN A 131 -1.40 -3.02 -11.86
CA GLN A 131 -1.58 -4.38 -11.35
C GLN A 131 -2.13 -5.30 -12.44
N ALA A 132 -3.17 -4.90 -13.17
CA ALA A 132 -3.75 -5.67 -14.26
C ALA A 132 -2.72 -5.96 -15.36
N GLU A 133 -1.92 -4.97 -15.74
CA GLU A 133 -0.83 -5.16 -16.71
C GLU A 133 0.22 -6.15 -16.21
N ARG A 134 0.66 -6.00 -14.97
CA ARG A 134 1.68 -6.87 -14.35
C ARG A 134 1.27 -8.34 -14.38
N TYR A 135 0.03 -8.64 -14.06
CA TYR A 135 -0.48 -10.01 -13.92
C TYR A 135 -1.21 -10.54 -15.15
N SER A 136 -1.30 -9.76 -16.23
CA SER A 136 -2.04 -10.14 -17.45
C SER A 136 -1.60 -11.45 -18.11
N SER A 137 -0.38 -11.91 -17.86
CA SER A 137 0.11 -13.20 -18.33
C SER A 137 -0.58 -14.40 -17.68
N PHE A 138 -1.24 -14.21 -16.55
CA PHE A 138 -2.02 -15.24 -15.87
C PHE A 138 -3.48 -15.34 -16.36
N ASP A 139 -3.94 -14.38 -17.17
CA ASP A 139 -5.32 -14.35 -17.67
C ASP A 139 -5.56 -15.34 -18.81
N SER A 140 -4.51 -15.85 -19.45
CA SER A 140 -4.63 -16.73 -20.62
C SER A 140 -3.45 -17.69 -20.77
N GLY A 141 -3.55 -18.64 -21.72
CA GLY A 141 -2.48 -19.56 -22.08
C GLY A 141 -1.97 -20.38 -20.87
N ILE A 142 -0.65 -20.57 -20.83
CA ILE A 142 0.00 -21.34 -19.77
C ILE A 142 -0.17 -20.71 -18.39
N GLY A 143 -0.22 -19.38 -18.31
CA GLY A 143 -0.43 -18.66 -17.05
C GLY A 143 -1.79 -19.00 -16.42
N ALA A 144 -2.85 -19.05 -17.22
CA ALA A 144 -4.16 -19.45 -16.73
C ALA A 144 -4.20 -20.90 -16.23
N THR A 145 -3.39 -21.80 -16.79
CA THR A 145 -3.28 -23.17 -16.27
C THR A 145 -2.56 -23.24 -14.91
N VAL A 146 -1.64 -22.31 -14.65
CA VAL A 146 -0.99 -22.17 -13.33
C VAL A 146 -2.02 -21.65 -12.32
N GLU A 147 -2.73 -20.58 -12.67
CA GLU A 147 -3.70 -19.92 -11.78
C GLU A 147 -4.85 -20.86 -11.36
N ASN A 148 -5.37 -21.64 -12.31
CA ASN A 148 -6.45 -22.58 -12.02
C ASN A 148 -5.99 -23.95 -11.49
N GLY A 149 -4.69 -24.14 -11.27
CA GLY A 149 -4.10 -25.34 -10.68
C GLY A 149 -4.10 -26.58 -11.60
N THR A 150 -4.24 -26.41 -12.91
CA THR A 150 -4.22 -27.51 -13.88
C THR A 150 -2.84 -27.73 -14.52
N ALA A 151 -1.89 -26.80 -14.32
CA ALA A 151 -0.52 -26.97 -14.80
C ALA A 151 0.21 -28.11 -14.05
N SER A 152 1.05 -28.82 -14.79
CA SER A 152 2.01 -29.79 -14.22
C SER A 152 3.45 -29.33 -14.46
N LEU A 153 4.40 -29.82 -13.71
CA LEU A 153 5.82 -29.53 -13.97
C LEU A 153 6.23 -29.93 -15.40
N ALA A 154 5.71 -31.05 -15.91
CA ALA A 154 5.98 -31.50 -17.26
C ALA A 154 5.43 -30.54 -18.34
N SER A 155 4.20 -30.06 -18.17
CA SER A 155 3.63 -29.09 -19.13
C SER A 155 4.34 -27.73 -19.08
N LEU A 156 4.81 -27.33 -17.91
CA LEU A 156 5.59 -26.09 -17.77
C LEU A 156 6.99 -26.23 -18.37
N GLU A 157 7.64 -27.39 -18.22
CA GLU A 157 8.92 -27.68 -18.85
C GLU A 157 8.80 -27.67 -20.37
N GLU A 158 7.82 -28.38 -20.93
CA GLU A 158 7.55 -28.39 -22.37
C GLU A 158 7.37 -26.97 -22.92
N TYR A 159 6.52 -26.17 -22.26
CA TYR A 159 6.32 -24.77 -22.61
C TYR A 159 7.60 -23.95 -22.55
N ALA A 160 8.39 -24.10 -21.48
CA ALA A 160 9.63 -23.34 -21.27
C ALA A 160 10.71 -23.68 -22.32
N LEU A 161 10.81 -24.93 -22.72
CA LEU A 161 11.76 -25.37 -23.72
C LEU A 161 11.44 -24.84 -25.13
N ASP A 162 10.18 -24.55 -25.42
CA ASP A 162 9.75 -23.97 -26.68
C ASP A 162 10.00 -22.44 -26.76
N ILE A 163 10.35 -21.78 -25.66
CA ILE A 163 10.61 -20.34 -25.65
C ILE A 163 12.01 -20.06 -26.21
N PRO A 164 12.15 -19.32 -27.31
CA PRO A 164 13.45 -18.94 -27.83
C PRO A 164 14.26 -18.13 -26.81
N GLN A 165 15.58 -18.34 -26.77
CA GLN A 165 16.48 -17.61 -25.86
C GLN A 165 16.32 -16.08 -25.95
N SER A 166 16.05 -15.55 -27.14
CA SER A 166 15.78 -14.11 -27.33
C SER A 166 14.53 -13.62 -26.62
N LYS A 167 13.54 -14.47 -26.43
CA LYS A 167 12.29 -14.13 -25.75
C LYS A 167 12.41 -14.14 -24.22
N LEU A 168 13.36 -14.89 -23.69
CA LEU A 168 13.64 -14.93 -22.26
C LEU A 168 14.24 -13.61 -21.72
N ILE A 169 14.79 -12.79 -22.63
CA ILE A 169 15.43 -11.52 -22.31
C ILE A 169 14.45 -10.34 -22.49
N GLU A 170 13.33 -10.57 -23.17
CA GLU A 170 12.32 -9.51 -23.30
C GLU A 170 11.81 -9.10 -21.93
N ALA A 171 11.78 -7.77 -21.72
CA ALA A 171 11.41 -7.17 -20.45
C ALA A 171 10.10 -7.74 -19.94
N THR A 172 10.12 -8.16 -18.72
CA THR A 172 8.92 -8.57 -18.00
C THR A 172 8.06 -7.35 -17.71
N LYS A 173 6.80 -7.57 -17.39
CA LYS A 173 5.88 -6.53 -16.93
C LYS A 173 6.05 -6.22 -15.43
N SER A 174 7.04 -6.80 -14.80
CA SER A 174 7.39 -6.60 -13.39
C SER A 174 8.63 -5.73 -13.24
N ASP A 175 8.87 -5.29 -12.01
CA ASP A 175 10.08 -4.57 -11.60
C ASP A 175 10.28 -3.18 -12.25
N HIS A 176 9.20 -2.51 -12.61
CA HIS A 176 9.23 -1.12 -13.07
C HIS A 176 9.15 -0.11 -11.91
N LEU A 177 9.89 -0.36 -10.82
CA LEU A 177 9.78 0.37 -9.56
C LEU A 177 9.98 1.88 -9.74
N GLU A 178 10.99 2.29 -10.50
CA GLU A 178 11.28 3.70 -10.75
C GLU A 178 10.13 4.38 -11.53
N SER A 179 9.58 3.70 -12.52
CA SER A 179 8.45 4.19 -13.31
C SER A 179 7.19 4.32 -12.45
N VAL A 180 6.89 3.35 -11.61
CA VAL A 180 5.75 3.39 -10.69
C VAL A 180 5.90 4.54 -9.69
N LYS A 181 7.09 4.70 -9.09
CA LYS A 181 7.36 5.82 -8.19
C LYS A 181 7.26 7.17 -8.87
N ALA A 182 7.78 7.30 -10.10
CA ALA A 182 7.66 8.52 -10.89
C ALA A 182 6.20 8.85 -11.19
N THR A 183 5.40 7.86 -11.55
CA THR A 183 3.96 8.04 -11.78
C THR A 183 3.26 8.58 -10.53
N ILE A 184 3.45 7.96 -9.36
CA ILE A 184 2.87 8.42 -8.10
C ILE A 184 3.33 9.85 -7.77
N ASN A 185 4.63 10.14 -7.93
CA ASN A 185 5.16 11.49 -7.70
C ASN A 185 4.54 12.54 -8.62
N ASN A 186 4.27 12.22 -9.89
CA ASN A 186 3.59 13.12 -10.80
C ASN A 186 2.16 13.42 -10.32
N TYR A 187 1.42 12.40 -9.87
CA TYR A 187 0.10 12.60 -9.27
C TYR A 187 0.13 13.46 -8.02
N MET A 188 1.19 13.34 -7.19
CA MET A 188 1.39 14.22 -6.03
C MET A 188 1.58 15.68 -6.45
N ILE A 189 2.38 15.93 -7.48
CA ILE A 189 2.63 17.27 -7.99
C ILE A 189 1.35 17.87 -8.58
N ASP A 190 0.67 17.13 -9.44
CA ASP A 190 -0.50 17.60 -10.17
C ASP A 190 -1.71 17.84 -9.25
N ALA A 191 -2.03 16.88 -8.38
CA ALA A 191 -3.17 16.99 -7.46
C ALA A 191 -3.03 18.15 -6.48
N LEU A 192 -1.81 18.43 -6.00
CA LEU A 192 -1.57 19.51 -5.06
C LEU A 192 -1.41 20.88 -5.74
N ALA A 193 -1.15 20.92 -7.04
CA ALA A 193 -1.14 22.16 -7.80
C ALA A 193 -2.56 22.64 -8.15
N GLU A 194 -3.54 21.73 -8.12
CA GLU A 194 -4.96 22.01 -8.41
C GLU A 194 -5.78 22.33 -7.14
N ALA A 195 -5.24 22.06 -5.95
CA ALA A 195 -5.89 22.26 -4.65
C ALA A 195 -5.69 23.67 -4.10
#